data_5441689d3a13e18b407d0e08733c6d7d
#
_entry.id   5441689d3a13e18b407d0e08733c6d7d
#
_cell.length_a   1.000
_cell.length_b   1.000
_cell.length_c   1.000
_cell.angle_alpha   90.00
_cell.angle_beta   90.00
_cell.angle_gamma   90.00
#
_symmetry.space_group_name_H-M   'P 1'
#
loop_
_entity.id
_entity.type
_entity.pdbx_description
1 polymer ?
#
loop_
_entity_poly.entity_id
_entity_poly.type
_entity_poly.pdbx_seq_one_letter_code
_entity_poly.pdbx_strand_id
1 'polypeptide(L)'
;MAQNQAGYQLYGDLAEWWPLISPPEEYAEEAAFAGQVLRRAARPVREVLELGSGGGHCASHLTPGFTMTLVDASDSMLAVSRRLNPGCEHIRADMRTLRLGRDFDAVFVHDAVDYMTTETDLRLVIETAFAHCRPSGIAVFVPDHIAENFEAGTGYGGIDSQDGRGARYLDWTYDPDPGDTWTLTQYAFLLRDAAGQVQVVHETHKLGLFGSGTWLRLLREAGFRAGAVTEETTEDRQPRELFTGHRPPGPAGPPGPAAAPGRT
;
A
#
# COMPACT_ATOMS: atom_id res chain seq x y z
N MET A 1 -22.15 -4.55 -4.09
CA MET A 1 -21.38 -4.50 -2.82
C MET A 1 -19.93 -4.62 -3.22
N ALA A 2 -19.08 -3.63 -2.93
CA ALA A 2 -17.66 -3.73 -3.19
C ALA A 2 -17.12 -4.91 -2.36
N GLN A 3 -16.51 -5.90 -3.02
CA GLN A 3 -15.78 -6.96 -2.32
C GLN A 3 -14.61 -6.30 -1.60
N ASN A 4 -14.63 -6.36 -0.28
CA ASN A 4 -13.51 -5.93 0.55
C ASN A 4 -12.37 -6.93 0.39
N GLN A 5 -11.11 -6.48 0.40
CA GLN A 5 -9.90 -7.31 0.37
C GLN A 5 -9.98 -8.54 1.30
N ALA A 6 -10.65 -8.41 2.47
CA ALA A 6 -10.92 -9.50 3.40
C ALA A 6 -11.83 -10.64 2.84
N GLY A 7 -12.41 -10.50 1.65
CA GLY A 7 -13.25 -11.51 1.01
C GLY A 7 -12.49 -12.48 0.11
N TYR A 8 -11.19 -12.24 -0.16
CA TYR A 8 -10.38 -13.13 -0.98
C TYR A 8 -9.70 -14.21 -0.13
N GLN A 9 -9.71 -15.46 -0.62
CA GLN A 9 -9.07 -16.59 0.07
C GLN A 9 -7.58 -16.35 0.29
N LEU A 10 -6.90 -15.74 -0.70
CA LEU A 10 -5.48 -15.40 -0.65
C LEU A 10 -5.14 -14.61 0.63
N TYR A 11 -5.96 -13.66 1.02
CA TYR A 11 -5.74 -12.84 2.21
C TYR A 11 -6.48 -13.34 3.47
N GLY A 12 -7.21 -14.43 3.34
CA GLY A 12 -7.92 -15.14 4.41
C GLY A 12 -7.28 -16.48 4.74
N ASP A 13 -7.90 -17.53 4.27
CA ASP A 13 -7.51 -18.92 4.57
C ASP A 13 -6.14 -19.30 4.01
N LEU A 14 -5.69 -18.63 2.96
CA LEU A 14 -4.39 -18.86 2.31
C LEU A 14 -3.29 -17.89 2.75
N ALA A 15 -3.56 -16.99 3.70
CA ALA A 15 -2.60 -15.97 4.13
C ALA A 15 -1.25 -16.56 4.61
N GLU A 16 -1.24 -17.76 5.19
CA GLU A 16 -0.02 -18.47 5.60
C GLU A 16 0.91 -18.86 4.43
N TRP A 17 0.38 -18.84 3.20
CA TRP A 17 1.15 -19.10 1.98
C TRP A 17 1.73 -17.81 1.37
N TRP A 18 1.29 -16.66 1.85
CA TRP A 18 1.71 -15.36 1.31
C TRP A 18 3.23 -15.21 1.20
N PRO A 19 4.05 -15.57 2.22
CA PRO A 19 5.51 -15.48 2.11
C PRO A 19 6.14 -16.39 1.06
N LEU A 20 5.41 -17.38 0.55
CA LEU A 20 5.88 -18.29 -0.52
C LEU A 20 5.34 -17.88 -1.89
N ILE A 21 4.25 -17.12 -1.95
CA ILE A 21 3.65 -16.59 -3.16
C ILE A 21 4.35 -15.29 -3.56
N SER A 22 4.62 -14.42 -2.60
CA SER A 22 5.25 -13.12 -2.77
C SER A 22 6.27 -12.92 -1.65
N PRO A 23 7.51 -13.40 -1.82
CA PRO A 23 8.54 -13.39 -0.78
C PRO A 23 8.90 -11.96 -0.32
N PRO A 24 9.16 -11.74 1.00
CA PRO A 24 9.53 -10.41 1.50
C PRO A 24 10.75 -9.80 0.80
N GLU A 25 11.68 -10.62 0.34
CA GLU A 25 12.93 -10.19 -0.31
C GLU A 25 12.68 -9.43 -1.62
N GLU A 26 11.58 -9.72 -2.31
CA GLU A 26 11.20 -9.07 -3.57
C GLU A 26 10.77 -7.60 -3.38
N TYR A 27 10.48 -7.20 -2.14
CA TYR A 27 10.04 -5.82 -1.81
C TYR A 27 11.19 -4.86 -1.50
N ALA A 28 12.44 -5.30 -1.52
CA ALA A 28 13.58 -4.51 -1.02
C ALA A 28 13.81 -3.23 -1.84
N GLU A 29 13.78 -3.33 -3.16
CA GLU A 29 14.07 -2.20 -4.06
C GLU A 29 12.93 -1.17 -4.02
N GLU A 30 11.69 -1.60 -4.16
CA GLU A 30 10.54 -0.71 -4.13
C GLU A 30 10.35 -0.03 -2.76
N ALA A 31 10.58 -0.77 -1.66
CA ALA A 31 10.56 -0.19 -0.31
C ALA A 31 11.66 0.86 -0.13
N ALA A 32 12.86 0.62 -0.67
CA ALA A 32 13.95 1.59 -0.63
C ALA A 32 13.58 2.87 -1.39
N PHE A 33 12.98 2.74 -2.58
CA PHE A 33 12.51 3.88 -3.36
C PHE A 33 11.36 4.62 -2.65
N ALA A 34 10.33 3.89 -2.19
CA ALA A 34 9.23 4.46 -1.41
C ALA A 34 9.73 5.21 -0.17
N GLY A 35 10.72 4.63 0.55
CA GLY A 35 11.35 5.27 1.68
C GLY A 35 12.05 6.59 1.35
N GLN A 36 12.65 6.72 0.16
CA GLN A 36 13.21 7.99 -0.31
C GLN A 36 12.12 9.01 -0.62
N VAL A 37 11.00 8.57 -1.24
CA VAL A 37 9.85 9.44 -1.55
C VAL A 37 9.19 9.93 -0.26
N LEU A 38 8.98 9.06 0.74
CA LEU A 38 8.44 9.44 2.05
C LEU A 38 9.25 10.54 2.73
N ARG A 39 10.60 10.49 2.60
CA ARG A 39 11.49 11.54 3.16
C ARG A 39 11.42 12.89 2.44
N ARG A 40 10.67 13.02 1.33
CA ARG A 40 10.44 14.31 0.64
C ARG A 40 9.39 15.19 1.34
N ALA A 41 8.81 14.75 2.45
CA ALA A 41 7.96 15.60 3.30
C ALA A 41 8.69 16.88 3.70
N ALA A 42 7.95 17.98 3.91
CA ALA A 42 8.53 19.24 4.38
C ALA A 42 8.86 19.25 5.90
N ARG A 43 8.82 18.07 6.53
CA ARG A 43 9.17 17.79 7.92
C ARG A 43 9.95 16.48 8.01
N PRO A 44 10.76 16.26 9.05
CA PRO A 44 11.38 14.96 9.30
C PRO A 44 10.32 13.86 9.46
N VAL A 45 10.46 12.74 8.73
CA VAL A 45 9.58 11.59 8.82
C VAL A 45 10.17 10.56 9.77
N ARG A 46 9.44 10.23 10.83
CA ARG A 46 9.78 9.21 11.82
C ARG A 46 8.65 8.18 11.97
N GLU A 47 7.42 8.65 12.07
CA GLU A 47 6.22 7.82 12.25
C GLU A 47 5.46 7.72 10.94
N VAL A 48 5.27 6.49 10.46
CA VAL A 48 4.58 6.19 9.20
C VAL A 48 3.39 5.28 9.47
N LEU A 49 2.23 5.65 8.94
CA LEU A 49 1.04 4.81 8.88
C LEU A 49 1.00 4.12 7.53
N GLU A 50 1.00 2.79 7.50
CA GLU A 50 0.77 2.01 6.30
C GLU A 50 -0.66 1.48 6.28
N LEU A 51 -1.41 1.78 5.23
CA LEU A 51 -2.79 1.35 5.01
C LEU A 51 -2.81 0.23 3.98
N GLY A 52 -3.39 -0.92 4.34
CA GLY A 52 -3.36 -2.13 3.52
C GLY A 52 -2.00 -2.82 3.56
N SER A 53 -1.41 -2.97 4.74
CA SER A 53 -0.05 -3.50 4.91
C SER A 53 0.11 -4.99 4.57
N GLY A 54 -0.99 -5.72 4.41
CA GLY A 54 -0.95 -7.14 4.11
C GLY A 54 -0.09 -7.93 5.09
N GLY A 55 0.79 -8.78 4.56
CA GLY A 55 1.77 -9.56 5.34
C GLY A 55 2.95 -8.75 5.90
N GLY A 56 2.98 -7.43 5.65
CA GLY A 56 4.01 -6.53 6.16
C GLY A 56 5.36 -6.66 5.45
N HIS A 57 5.37 -7.14 4.20
CA HIS A 57 6.60 -7.42 3.46
C HIS A 57 7.33 -6.12 3.13
N CYS A 58 6.65 -5.13 2.55
CA CYS A 58 7.22 -3.81 2.30
C CYS A 58 7.65 -3.12 3.62
N ALA A 59 6.79 -3.17 4.65
CA ALA A 59 7.09 -2.63 5.98
C ALA A 59 8.38 -3.17 6.58
N SER A 60 8.71 -4.46 6.36
CA SER A 60 9.92 -5.09 6.91
C SER A 60 11.21 -4.40 6.47
N HIS A 61 11.22 -3.82 5.27
CA HIS A 61 12.33 -3.05 4.72
C HIS A 61 12.30 -1.57 5.13
N LEU A 62 11.13 -1.06 5.53
CA LEU A 62 10.97 0.34 5.98
C LEU A 62 11.25 0.53 7.48
N THR A 63 11.04 -0.49 8.31
CA THR A 63 11.24 -0.44 9.78
C THR A 63 12.64 -0.04 10.23
N PRO A 64 13.74 -0.29 9.51
CA PRO A 64 15.04 0.22 9.90
C PRO A 64 15.13 1.77 9.89
N GLY A 65 14.23 2.43 9.15
CA GLY A 65 14.24 3.89 8.98
C GLY A 65 13.04 4.62 9.57
N PHE A 66 11.99 3.89 9.96
CA PHE A 66 10.72 4.48 10.41
C PHE A 66 10.08 3.64 11.53
N THR A 67 9.34 4.30 12.42
CA THR A 67 8.38 3.64 13.32
C THR A 67 7.08 3.43 12.55
N MET A 68 6.76 2.17 12.25
CA MET A 68 5.61 1.82 11.42
C MET A 68 4.40 1.45 12.27
N THR A 69 3.22 1.93 11.87
CA THR A 69 1.90 1.42 12.30
C THR A 69 1.25 0.78 11.09
N LEU A 70 0.92 -0.50 11.18
CA LEU A 70 0.48 -1.33 10.07
C LEU A 70 -1.03 -1.61 10.18
N VAL A 71 -1.78 -1.25 9.15
CA VAL A 71 -3.25 -1.42 9.12
C VAL A 71 -3.61 -2.34 7.96
N ASP A 72 -4.41 -3.35 8.25
CA ASP A 72 -5.00 -4.22 7.22
C ASP A 72 -6.43 -4.62 7.62
N ALA A 73 -7.25 -4.97 6.63
CA ALA A 73 -8.61 -5.46 6.86
C ALA A 73 -8.65 -6.94 7.28
N SER A 74 -7.59 -7.70 6.98
CA SER A 74 -7.46 -9.13 7.24
C SER A 74 -6.66 -9.41 8.52
N ASP A 75 -7.30 -10.07 9.49
CA ASP A 75 -6.59 -10.57 10.68
C ASP A 75 -5.54 -11.65 10.33
N SER A 76 -5.81 -12.46 9.29
CA SER A 76 -4.88 -13.50 8.82
C SER A 76 -3.60 -12.89 8.27
N MET A 77 -3.70 -11.84 7.44
CA MET A 77 -2.54 -11.10 6.93
C MET A 77 -1.79 -10.39 8.07
N LEU A 78 -2.50 -9.77 9.01
CA LEU A 78 -1.87 -9.17 10.19
C LEU A 78 -1.16 -10.21 11.06
N ALA A 79 -1.64 -11.46 11.11
CA ALA A 79 -0.93 -12.53 11.83
C ALA A 79 0.40 -12.88 11.15
N VAL A 80 0.45 -12.89 9.81
CA VAL A 80 1.71 -13.03 9.04
C VAL A 80 2.62 -11.84 9.34
N SER A 81 2.10 -10.63 9.24
CA SER A 81 2.85 -9.39 9.47
C SER A 81 3.45 -9.30 10.88
N ARG A 82 2.71 -9.71 11.93
CA ARG A 82 3.23 -9.71 13.30
C ARG A 82 4.45 -10.63 13.50
N ARG A 83 4.54 -11.71 12.76
CA ARG A 83 5.73 -12.59 12.80
C ARG A 83 6.94 -11.94 12.15
N LEU A 84 6.73 -11.24 11.05
CA LEU A 84 7.77 -10.56 10.29
C LEU A 84 8.20 -9.24 10.95
N ASN A 85 7.24 -8.49 11.49
CA ASN A 85 7.43 -7.14 12.06
C ASN A 85 6.96 -7.08 13.53
N PRO A 86 7.55 -7.84 14.47
CA PRO A 86 7.06 -7.93 15.85
C PRO A 86 7.17 -6.61 16.63
N GLY A 87 7.98 -5.66 16.17
CA GLY A 87 8.14 -4.34 16.78
C GLY A 87 7.11 -3.29 16.32
N CYS A 88 6.27 -3.62 15.33
CA CYS A 88 5.26 -2.69 14.80
C CYS A 88 3.93 -2.81 15.54
N GLU A 89 3.19 -1.72 15.58
CA GLU A 89 1.77 -1.75 15.94
C GLU A 89 0.96 -2.27 14.76
N HIS A 90 0.02 -3.20 15.03
CA HIS A 90 -0.85 -3.79 14.01
C HIS A 90 -2.31 -3.54 14.37
N ILE A 91 -3.06 -2.95 13.45
CA ILE A 91 -4.46 -2.56 13.63
C ILE A 91 -5.32 -3.18 12.54
N ARG A 92 -6.37 -3.91 12.93
CA ARG A 92 -7.37 -4.36 11.98
C ARG A 92 -8.36 -3.24 11.69
N ALA A 93 -8.41 -2.77 10.44
CA ALA A 93 -9.40 -1.78 10.01
C ALA A 93 -9.50 -1.72 8.47
N ASP A 94 -10.61 -1.14 8.01
CA ASP A 94 -10.79 -0.77 6.61
C ASP A 94 -10.13 0.61 6.37
N MET A 95 -9.19 0.67 5.42
CA MET A 95 -8.47 1.90 5.09
C MET A 95 -9.36 3.04 4.57
N ARG A 96 -10.59 2.74 4.09
CA ARG A 96 -11.55 3.75 3.64
C ARG A 96 -12.15 4.53 4.80
N THR A 97 -12.27 3.91 5.97
CA THR A 97 -13.06 4.46 7.09
C THR A 97 -12.29 4.63 8.38
N LEU A 98 -11.03 4.21 8.41
CA LEU A 98 -10.17 4.31 9.60
C LEU A 98 -10.11 5.74 10.14
N ARG A 99 -10.24 5.89 11.48
CA ARG A 99 -10.01 7.14 12.21
C ARG A 99 -9.35 6.83 13.54
N LEU A 100 -8.01 6.96 13.62
CA LEU A 100 -7.21 6.63 14.82
C LEU A 100 -7.20 7.75 15.85
N GLY A 101 -7.64 8.97 15.50
CA GLY A 101 -7.56 10.13 16.39
C GLY A 101 -6.13 10.61 16.65
N ARG A 102 -5.18 10.19 15.85
CA ARG A 102 -3.76 10.62 15.89
C ARG A 102 -3.21 10.74 14.46
N ASP A 103 -2.17 11.56 14.32
CA ASP A 103 -1.54 11.88 13.04
C ASP A 103 -0.12 11.32 12.98
N PHE A 104 0.35 11.09 11.75
CA PHE A 104 1.67 10.55 11.41
C PHE A 104 2.45 11.52 10.54
N ASP A 105 3.77 11.40 10.50
CA ASP A 105 4.61 12.23 9.64
C ASP A 105 4.41 11.89 8.16
N ALA A 106 4.11 10.62 7.87
CA ALA A 106 3.74 10.17 6.54
C ALA A 106 2.67 9.09 6.59
N VAL A 107 1.91 8.96 5.49
CA VAL A 107 0.99 7.84 5.23
C VAL A 107 1.46 7.13 3.96
N PHE A 108 1.47 5.82 3.98
CA PHE A 108 1.89 4.96 2.89
C PHE A 108 0.77 4.00 2.52
N VAL A 109 0.48 3.87 1.23
CA VAL A 109 -0.52 2.93 0.70
C VAL A 109 0.11 2.29 -0.53
N HIS A 110 0.51 1.04 -0.38
CA HIS A 110 1.09 0.24 -1.45
C HIS A 110 -0.01 -0.58 -2.15
N ASP A 111 0.26 -1.41 -3.06
CA ASP A 111 -0.59 -2.29 -3.89
C ASP A 111 -2.05 -2.49 -3.43
N ALA A 112 -2.29 -2.49 -2.12
CA ALA A 112 -3.64 -2.64 -1.55
C ALA A 112 -4.63 -1.56 -2.02
N VAL A 113 -4.15 -0.43 -2.53
CA VAL A 113 -4.99 0.63 -3.10
C VAL A 113 -5.72 0.18 -4.36
N ASP A 114 -5.20 -0.82 -5.06
CA ASP A 114 -5.80 -1.37 -6.28
C ASP A 114 -7.12 -2.10 -6.01
N TYR A 115 -7.41 -2.45 -4.75
CA TYR A 115 -8.74 -2.95 -4.38
C TYR A 115 -9.82 -1.86 -4.34
N MET A 116 -9.47 -0.62 -4.57
CA MET A 116 -10.41 0.49 -4.74
C MET A 116 -10.89 0.51 -6.19
N THR A 117 -11.97 -0.19 -6.49
CA THR A 117 -12.48 -0.37 -7.87
C THR A 117 -13.42 0.74 -8.32
N THR A 118 -13.71 1.70 -7.46
CA THR A 118 -14.53 2.88 -7.75
C THR A 118 -13.82 4.15 -7.32
N GLU A 119 -14.07 5.26 -8.03
CA GLU A 119 -13.55 6.57 -7.64
C GLU A 119 -13.98 6.97 -6.22
N THR A 120 -15.18 6.54 -5.79
CA THR A 120 -15.67 6.79 -4.44
C THR A 120 -14.79 6.09 -3.39
N ASP A 121 -14.44 4.82 -3.60
CA ASP A 121 -13.57 4.09 -2.66
C ASP A 121 -12.17 4.68 -2.64
N LEU A 122 -11.60 5.01 -3.81
CA LEU A 122 -10.29 5.65 -3.91
C LEU A 122 -10.25 7.00 -3.18
N ARG A 123 -11.31 7.81 -3.34
CA ARG A 123 -11.48 9.08 -2.62
C ARG A 123 -11.46 8.88 -1.11
N LEU A 124 -12.19 7.90 -0.60
CA LEU A 124 -12.26 7.60 0.84
C LEU A 124 -10.89 7.21 1.42
N VAL A 125 -10.08 6.44 0.69
CA VAL A 125 -8.71 6.11 1.10
C VAL A 125 -7.83 7.36 1.13
N ILE A 126 -7.90 8.21 0.11
CA ILE A 126 -7.14 9.46 0.05
C ILE A 126 -7.56 10.42 1.19
N GLU A 127 -8.85 10.53 1.49
CA GLU A 127 -9.35 11.33 2.62
C GLU A 127 -8.90 10.76 3.97
N THR A 128 -8.85 9.43 4.10
CA THR A 128 -8.30 8.77 5.28
C THR A 128 -6.82 9.08 5.45
N ALA A 129 -6.05 9.00 4.37
CA ALA A 129 -4.63 9.37 4.40
C ALA A 129 -4.45 10.86 4.77
N PHE A 130 -5.28 11.76 4.24
CA PHE A 130 -5.24 13.17 4.61
C PHE A 130 -5.54 13.39 6.09
N ALA A 131 -6.55 12.72 6.63
CA ALA A 131 -6.95 12.84 8.04
C ALA A 131 -5.83 12.40 9.00
N HIS A 132 -4.99 11.46 8.59
CA HIS A 132 -3.89 10.92 9.41
C HIS A 132 -2.50 11.50 9.09
N CYS A 133 -2.36 12.31 8.04
CA CYS A 133 -1.09 12.92 7.69
C CYS A 133 -0.93 14.24 8.44
N ARG A 134 0.16 14.45 9.16
CA ARG A 134 0.46 15.71 9.88
C ARG A 134 0.62 16.89 8.88
N PRO A 135 0.31 18.14 9.29
CA PRO A 135 0.70 19.31 8.49
C PRO A 135 2.18 19.25 8.10
N SER A 136 2.49 19.60 6.85
CA SER A 136 3.83 19.47 6.24
C SER A 136 4.31 18.03 6.05
N GLY A 137 3.49 17.03 6.31
CA GLY A 137 3.72 15.62 6.03
C GLY A 137 3.44 15.24 4.58
N ILE A 138 3.56 13.96 4.28
CA ILE A 138 3.37 13.39 2.95
C ILE A 138 2.50 12.12 2.99
N ALA A 139 1.65 11.93 2.01
CA ALA A 139 1.04 10.65 1.70
C ALA A 139 1.60 10.12 0.37
N VAL A 140 1.89 8.83 0.30
CA VAL A 140 2.43 8.17 -0.90
C VAL A 140 1.54 6.97 -1.23
N PHE A 141 1.08 6.90 -2.48
CA PHE A 141 0.23 5.84 -3.02
C PHE A 141 0.96 5.17 -4.18
N VAL A 142 1.00 3.86 -4.17
CA VAL A 142 1.71 3.05 -5.16
C VAL A 142 0.73 2.03 -5.76
N PRO A 143 -0.03 2.39 -6.80
CA PRO A 143 -0.79 1.42 -7.57
C PRO A 143 0.15 0.57 -8.45
N ASP A 144 -0.21 -0.67 -8.72
CA ASP A 144 0.51 -1.52 -9.66
C ASP A 144 0.45 -0.98 -11.09
N HIS A 145 -0.74 -0.48 -11.46
CA HIS A 145 -1.00 0.05 -12.79
C HIS A 145 -1.81 1.33 -12.76
N ILE A 146 -1.62 2.14 -13.79
CA ILE A 146 -2.51 3.25 -14.15
C ILE A 146 -3.07 3.02 -15.55
N ALA A 147 -4.20 3.66 -15.88
CA ALA A 147 -4.87 3.44 -17.16
C ALA A 147 -3.99 3.74 -18.38
N GLU A 148 -3.03 4.66 -18.23
CA GLU A 148 -2.12 5.07 -19.31
C GLU A 148 -1.04 4.04 -19.66
N ASN A 149 -0.66 3.17 -18.71
CA ASN A 149 0.43 2.19 -18.90
C ASN A 149 -0.02 0.73 -18.70
N PHE A 150 -1.31 0.49 -18.48
CA PHE A 150 -1.82 -0.86 -18.31
C PHE A 150 -1.67 -1.68 -19.59
N GLU A 151 -1.08 -2.85 -19.47
CA GLU A 151 -1.00 -3.87 -20.51
C GLU A 151 -1.51 -5.19 -19.94
N ALA A 152 -2.42 -5.85 -20.68
CA ALA A 152 -2.87 -7.19 -20.32
C ALA A 152 -1.69 -8.17 -20.38
N GLY A 153 -1.57 -9.03 -19.37
CA GLY A 153 -0.41 -9.90 -19.26
C GLY A 153 -0.64 -11.15 -18.47
N THR A 154 0.40 -11.94 -18.36
CA THR A 154 0.46 -13.16 -17.56
C THR A 154 1.71 -13.13 -16.70
N GLY A 155 1.54 -13.31 -15.41
CA GLY A 155 2.61 -13.46 -14.44
C GLY A 155 2.69 -14.89 -13.90
N TYR A 156 3.80 -15.21 -13.27
CA TYR A 156 3.98 -16.46 -12.54
C TYR A 156 5.08 -16.29 -11.48
N GLY A 157 5.02 -17.12 -10.42
CA GLY A 157 6.03 -17.03 -9.37
C GLY A 157 5.83 -18.05 -8.26
N GLY A 158 6.39 -17.72 -7.10
CA GLY A 158 6.35 -18.54 -5.90
C GLY A 158 7.60 -19.39 -5.68
N ILE A 159 7.87 -19.69 -4.41
CA ILE A 159 9.10 -20.36 -3.95
C ILE A 159 8.79 -21.59 -3.11
N ASP A 160 9.84 -22.37 -2.84
CA ASP A 160 9.84 -23.46 -1.86
C ASP A 160 10.40 -22.98 -0.51
N SER A 161 9.79 -23.44 0.58
CA SER A 161 10.28 -23.25 1.94
C SER A 161 11.15 -24.42 2.39
N GLN A 162 12.04 -24.17 3.35
CA GLN A 162 12.89 -25.19 3.97
C GLN A 162 12.10 -26.25 4.76
N ASP A 163 10.86 -25.96 5.17
CA ASP A 163 9.97 -26.89 5.85
C ASP A 163 9.27 -27.89 4.91
N GLY A 164 9.56 -27.84 3.60
CA GLY A 164 9.01 -28.73 2.59
C GLY A 164 7.73 -28.21 1.92
N ARG A 165 7.17 -27.09 2.40
CA ARG A 165 6.07 -26.41 1.70
C ARG A 165 6.59 -25.71 0.45
N GLY A 166 5.69 -25.47 -0.50
CA GLY A 166 6.01 -24.70 -1.68
C GLY A 166 4.74 -24.12 -2.30
N ALA A 167 4.85 -22.95 -2.90
CA ALA A 167 3.79 -22.34 -3.66
C ALA A 167 4.27 -22.05 -5.08
N ARG A 168 3.35 -22.15 -6.03
CA ARG A 168 3.49 -21.63 -7.40
C ARG A 168 2.18 -21.00 -7.78
N TYR A 169 2.26 -19.91 -8.54
CA TYR A 169 1.08 -19.31 -9.13
C TYR A 169 1.29 -18.97 -10.59
N LEU A 170 0.17 -18.93 -11.29
CA LEU A 170 0.00 -18.31 -12.59
C LEU A 170 -1.09 -17.27 -12.41
N ASP A 171 -0.88 -16.06 -12.89
CA ASP A 171 -1.92 -15.07 -13.03
C ASP A 171 -2.12 -14.66 -14.48
N TRP A 172 -3.34 -14.18 -14.78
CA TRP A 172 -3.71 -13.59 -16.05
C TRP A 172 -4.54 -12.35 -15.79
N THR A 173 -3.95 -11.19 -16.06
CA THR A 173 -4.58 -9.89 -15.87
C THR A 173 -5.03 -9.33 -17.21
N TYR A 174 -6.26 -8.85 -17.27
CA TYR A 174 -6.86 -8.25 -18.46
C TYR A 174 -7.94 -7.24 -18.08
N ASP A 175 -8.21 -6.30 -19.00
CA ASP A 175 -9.29 -5.32 -18.91
C ASP A 175 -10.46 -5.80 -19.78
N PRO A 176 -11.61 -6.20 -19.18
CA PRO A 176 -12.76 -6.66 -19.93
C PRO A 176 -13.59 -5.52 -20.55
N ASP A 177 -13.49 -4.30 -20.02
CA ASP A 177 -14.21 -3.11 -20.49
C ASP A 177 -13.39 -1.83 -20.23
N PRO A 178 -12.62 -1.35 -21.22
CA PRO A 178 -11.82 -0.13 -21.08
C PRO A 178 -12.60 1.15 -20.77
N GLY A 179 -13.92 1.08 -20.74
CA GLY A 179 -14.80 2.21 -20.38
C GLY A 179 -15.08 2.31 -18.89
N ASP A 180 -14.68 1.33 -18.08
CA ASP A 180 -14.86 1.34 -16.63
C ASP A 180 -13.57 1.68 -15.86
N THR A 181 -13.48 1.35 -14.58
CA THR A 181 -12.36 1.75 -13.68
C THR A 181 -11.68 0.56 -13.02
N TRP A 182 -11.72 -0.63 -13.65
CA TRP A 182 -11.15 -1.83 -13.04
C TRP A 182 -10.74 -2.88 -14.05
N THR A 183 -9.84 -3.75 -13.63
CA THR A 183 -9.36 -4.93 -14.34
C THR A 183 -9.70 -6.21 -13.58
N LEU A 184 -9.52 -7.36 -14.24
CA LEU A 184 -9.61 -8.68 -13.62
C LEU A 184 -8.25 -9.37 -13.67
N THR A 185 -7.88 -9.99 -12.54
CA THR A 185 -6.76 -10.92 -12.47
C THR A 185 -7.29 -12.30 -12.07
N GLN A 186 -7.07 -13.28 -12.93
CA GLN A 186 -7.37 -14.69 -12.67
C GLN A 186 -6.13 -15.34 -12.08
N TYR A 187 -6.20 -15.88 -10.87
CA TYR A 187 -5.11 -16.61 -10.23
C TYR A 187 -5.36 -18.12 -10.23
N ALA A 188 -4.32 -18.89 -10.51
CA ALA A 188 -4.25 -20.32 -10.23
C ALA A 188 -3.06 -20.58 -9.31
N PHE A 189 -3.33 -21.00 -8.07
CA PHE A 189 -2.31 -21.33 -7.08
C PHE A 189 -2.12 -22.85 -7.01
N LEU A 190 -0.87 -23.33 -6.98
CA LEU A 190 -0.46 -24.67 -6.64
C LEU A 190 0.26 -24.60 -5.30
N LEU A 191 -0.35 -25.16 -4.26
CA LEU A 191 0.13 -25.11 -2.88
C LEU A 191 0.49 -26.52 -2.41
N ARG A 192 1.78 -26.78 -2.22
CA ARG A 192 2.29 -28.06 -1.73
C ARG A 192 2.59 -27.98 -0.24
N ASP A 193 1.93 -28.80 0.56
CA ASP A 193 2.19 -28.89 1.98
C ASP A 193 3.49 -29.67 2.31
N ALA A 194 3.89 -29.69 3.60
CA ALA A 194 5.09 -30.40 4.06
C ALA A 194 4.99 -31.93 3.90
N ALA A 195 3.80 -32.50 3.72
CA ALA A 195 3.59 -33.94 3.43
C ALA A 195 3.65 -34.22 1.92
N GLY A 196 3.85 -33.22 1.08
CA GLY A 196 3.95 -33.35 -0.38
C GLY A 196 2.59 -33.35 -1.09
N GLN A 197 1.47 -33.13 -0.39
CA GLN A 197 0.16 -33.03 -1.03
C GLN A 197 0.02 -31.66 -1.70
N VAL A 198 -0.54 -31.68 -2.93
CA VAL A 198 -0.75 -30.46 -3.72
C VAL A 198 -2.22 -30.12 -3.78
N GLN A 199 -2.54 -28.89 -3.37
CA GLN A 199 -3.84 -28.28 -3.52
C GLN A 199 -3.79 -27.28 -4.68
N VAL A 200 -4.88 -27.20 -5.46
CA VAL A 200 -5.07 -26.20 -6.51
C VAL A 200 -6.19 -25.28 -6.08
N VAL A 201 -5.92 -23.97 -6.12
CA VAL A 201 -6.92 -22.94 -5.81
C VAL A 201 -7.01 -21.98 -6.99
N HIS A 202 -8.22 -21.65 -7.38
CA HIS A 202 -8.50 -20.62 -8.38
C HIS A 202 -9.24 -19.47 -7.70
N GLU A 203 -8.80 -18.24 -7.98
CA GLU A 203 -9.43 -17.03 -7.45
C GLU A 203 -9.39 -15.91 -8.50
N THR A 204 -10.43 -15.08 -8.54
CA THR A 204 -10.51 -13.92 -9.41
C THR A 204 -10.49 -12.65 -8.58
N HIS A 205 -9.50 -11.79 -8.81
CA HIS A 205 -9.41 -10.48 -8.18
C HIS A 205 -9.90 -9.39 -9.13
N LYS A 206 -10.59 -8.41 -8.58
CA LYS A 206 -11.01 -7.20 -9.26
C LYS A 206 -10.18 -6.05 -8.73
N LEU A 207 -9.41 -5.39 -9.61
CA LEU A 207 -8.45 -4.36 -9.26
C LEU A 207 -8.83 -3.05 -9.95
N GLY A 208 -8.70 -1.93 -9.22
CA GLY A 208 -8.95 -0.59 -9.74
C GLY A 208 -7.92 -0.17 -10.77
N LEU A 209 -8.38 0.51 -11.80
CA LEU A 209 -7.54 1.06 -12.85
C LEU A 209 -7.95 2.51 -13.11
N PHE A 210 -7.18 3.45 -12.60
CA PHE A 210 -7.44 4.87 -12.73
C PHE A 210 -6.32 5.57 -13.46
N GLY A 211 -6.64 6.56 -14.30
CA GLY A 211 -5.64 7.40 -14.93
C GLY A 211 -5.02 8.41 -13.95
N SER A 212 -3.79 8.84 -14.25
CA SER A 212 -3.01 9.84 -13.48
C SER A 212 -3.82 11.11 -13.19
N GLY A 213 -4.64 11.54 -14.15
CA GLY A 213 -5.53 12.71 -13.98
C GLY A 213 -6.52 12.55 -12.82
N THR A 214 -7.10 11.36 -12.65
CA THR A 214 -8.03 11.04 -11.56
C THR A 214 -7.30 11.06 -10.21
N TRP A 215 -6.14 10.40 -10.11
CA TRP A 215 -5.31 10.41 -8.90
C TRP A 215 -4.96 11.82 -8.45
N LEU A 216 -4.41 12.63 -9.35
CA LEU A 216 -3.99 14.00 -9.04
C LEU A 216 -5.16 14.91 -8.68
N ARG A 217 -6.33 14.71 -9.29
CA ARG A 217 -7.55 15.46 -8.96
C ARG A 217 -8.04 15.09 -7.56
N LEU A 218 -8.19 13.80 -7.24
CA LEU A 218 -8.67 13.35 -5.94
C LEU A 218 -7.77 13.78 -4.79
N LEU A 219 -6.45 13.73 -4.98
CA LEU A 219 -5.49 14.23 -4.00
C LEU A 219 -5.67 15.72 -3.72
N ARG A 220 -5.88 16.54 -4.78
CA ARG A 220 -6.13 17.98 -4.61
C ARG A 220 -7.47 18.27 -3.92
N GLU A 221 -8.52 17.53 -4.28
CA GLU A 221 -9.84 17.65 -3.67
C GLU A 221 -9.82 17.31 -2.18
N ALA A 222 -8.98 16.33 -1.75
CA ALA A 222 -8.76 16.01 -0.34
C ALA A 222 -7.94 17.07 0.42
N GLY A 223 -7.30 18.01 -0.29
CA GLY A 223 -6.53 19.11 0.31
C GLY A 223 -5.01 18.96 0.22
N PHE A 224 -4.50 17.96 -0.45
CA PHE A 224 -3.07 17.80 -0.69
C PHE A 224 -2.55 18.69 -1.84
N ARG A 225 -1.26 19.02 -1.80
CA ARG A 225 -0.50 19.41 -2.99
C ARG A 225 -0.07 18.13 -3.68
N ALA A 226 -0.77 17.79 -4.77
CA ALA A 226 -0.59 16.55 -5.48
C ALA A 226 0.60 16.59 -6.42
N GLY A 227 1.32 15.48 -6.53
CA GLY A 227 2.40 15.21 -7.46
C GLY A 227 2.45 13.75 -7.84
N ALA A 228 3.28 13.42 -8.82
CA ALA A 228 3.60 12.06 -9.20
C ALA A 228 5.12 11.91 -9.35
N VAL A 229 5.62 10.69 -9.15
CA VAL A 229 7.03 10.33 -9.26
C VAL A 229 7.11 8.96 -9.91
N THR A 230 7.82 8.85 -11.01
CA THR A 230 8.10 7.55 -11.64
C THR A 230 9.12 6.80 -10.79
N GLU A 231 8.88 5.54 -10.53
CA GLU A 231 9.78 4.66 -9.82
C GLU A 231 11.07 4.43 -10.63
N GLU A 232 12.20 4.44 -9.94
CA GLU A 232 13.45 3.96 -10.49
C GLU A 232 13.60 2.49 -10.07
N THR A 233 13.66 1.58 -11.03
CA THR A 233 13.81 0.14 -10.78
C THR A 233 14.88 -0.48 -11.67
N THR A 234 15.60 -1.48 -11.11
CA THR A 234 16.52 -2.36 -11.85
C THR A 234 15.86 -3.69 -12.24
N GLU A 235 14.63 -3.92 -11.79
CA GLU A 235 13.83 -5.09 -12.12
C GLU A 235 13.36 -5.06 -13.58
N ASP A 236 13.22 -6.24 -14.18
CA ASP A 236 12.70 -6.39 -15.54
C ASP A 236 11.16 -6.28 -15.57
N ARG A 237 10.66 -5.12 -15.15
CA ARG A 237 9.23 -4.76 -15.18
C ARG A 237 9.06 -3.28 -15.54
N GLN A 238 7.86 -2.91 -15.94
CA GLN A 238 7.52 -1.50 -16.18
C GLN A 238 7.65 -0.70 -14.86
N PRO A 239 8.33 0.48 -14.90
CA PRO A 239 8.34 1.38 -13.75
C PRO A 239 6.94 1.84 -13.38
N ARG A 240 6.64 1.84 -12.07
CA ARG A 240 5.35 2.32 -11.56
C ARG A 240 5.36 3.83 -11.37
N GLU A 241 4.18 4.41 -11.37
CA GLU A 241 3.97 5.80 -11.02
C GLU A 241 3.44 5.88 -9.58
N LEU A 242 4.21 6.52 -8.70
CA LEU A 242 3.83 6.80 -7.32
C LEU A 242 3.14 8.16 -7.26
N PHE A 243 1.96 8.21 -6.65
CA PHE A 243 1.26 9.47 -6.42
C PHE A 243 1.57 10.01 -5.04
N THR A 244 1.90 11.29 -4.96
CA THR A 244 2.29 11.97 -3.72
C THR A 244 1.31 13.07 -3.36
N GLY A 245 0.93 13.11 -2.09
CA GLY A 245 0.14 14.19 -1.51
C GLY A 245 0.92 14.90 -0.40
N HIS A 246 1.42 16.09 -0.64
CA HIS A 246 2.04 16.92 0.41
C HIS A 246 0.96 17.68 1.17
N ARG A 247 0.80 17.42 2.47
CA ARG A 247 -0.15 18.18 3.29
C ARG A 247 0.38 19.59 3.51
N PRO A 248 -0.38 20.65 3.22
CA PRO A 248 0.03 22.03 3.49
C PRO A 248 0.39 22.23 4.97
N PRO A 249 1.27 23.19 5.30
CA PRO A 249 1.53 23.55 6.69
C PRO A 249 0.22 24.02 7.36
N GLY A 250 0.08 23.72 8.63
CA GLY A 250 -1.05 24.23 9.43
C GLY A 250 -1.04 25.77 9.51
N PRO A 251 -2.13 26.39 9.95
CA PRO A 251 -2.14 27.83 10.19
C PRO A 251 -0.98 28.19 11.12
N ALA A 252 -0.27 29.29 10.80
CA ALA A 252 0.77 29.80 11.67
C ALA A 252 0.18 30.06 13.04
N GLY A 253 0.76 29.49 14.08
CA GLY A 253 0.36 29.81 15.46
C GLY A 253 0.47 31.32 15.71
N PRO A 254 -0.27 31.87 16.68
CA PRO A 254 -0.13 33.27 17.04
C PRO A 254 1.33 33.61 17.32
N PRO A 255 1.84 34.77 16.89
CA PRO A 255 3.21 35.17 17.18
C PRO A 255 3.43 35.14 18.70
N GLY A 256 4.48 34.45 19.12
CA GLY A 256 4.89 34.44 20.53
C GLY A 256 5.03 35.87 21.06
N PRO A 257 4.81 36.10 22.37
CA PRO A 257 4.91 37.44 22.93
C PRO A 257 6.30 38.04 22.63
N ALA A 258 6.29 39.24 22.03
CA ALA A 258 7.50 39.98 21.74
C ALA A 258 8.31 40.12 23.02
N ALA A 259 9.59 39.74 22.99
CA ALA A 259 10.49 39.97 24.10
C ALA A 259 10.47 41.45 24.47
N ALA A 260 10.12 41.77 25.73
CA ALA A 260 10.09 43.13 26.22
C ALA A 260 11.50 43.73 26.09
N PRO A 261 11.66 45.00 25.61
CA PRO A 261 12.96 45.62 25.53
C PRO A 261 13.53 45.77 26.95
N GLY A 262 14.75 45.23 27.12
CA GLY A 262 15.47 45.34 28.36
C GLY A 262 15.62 46.81 28.75
N ARG A 263 15.19 47.17 29.97
CA ARG A 263 15.49 48.48 30.56
C ARG A 263 16.98 48.50 30.93
N THR A 264 17.68 49.41 30.30
CA THR A 264 19.02 49.88 30.72
C THR A 264 18.95 50.70 32.00
#